data_60998eb619ef5a6fe227b6ff1d792019
#
_entry.id   60998eb619ef5a6fe227b6ff1d792019
#
_cell.length_a   1.000
_cell.length_b   1.000
_cell.length_c   1.000
_cell.angle_alpha   90.00
_cell.angle_beta   90.00
_cell.angle_gamma   90.00
#
_symmetry.space_group_name_H-M   'P 1'
#
loop_
_entity.id
_entity.type
_entity.pdbx_description
1 polymer ?
#
loop_
_entity_poly.entity_id
_entity_poly.type
_entity_poly.pdbx_seq_one_letter_code
_entity_poly.pdbx_strand_id
1 'polypeptide(L)'
;MDFLVERPPKEVLDRAETYLWLRGFHVSLSKRTETTSLFSRVYVPRKGFFGTLLSAFVNAPTPVQKIRLLASEAGEGRTRLTIIESRQGELPEGWMEIAEQLERWVIEELGGTYWYL
;
A
#
# COMPACT_ATOMS: atom_id res chain seq x y z
N MET A 1 -3.95 10.93 -2.24
CA MET A 1 -3.67 11.45 -0.89
C MET A 1 -2.19 11.79 -0.81
N ASP A 2 -1.90 13.03 -0.54
CA ASP A 2 -0.52 13.54 -0.57
C ASP A 2 -0.10 14.07 0.80
N PHE A 3 1.15 13.77 1.15
CA PHE A 3 1.77 14.20 2.42
C PHE A 3 3.11 14.85 2.17
N LEU A 4 3.46 15.78 3.03
CA LEU A 4 4.83 16.30 3.12
C LEU A 4 5.52 15.60 4.29
N VAL A 5 6.62 14.94 4.02
CA VAL A 5 7.42 14.24 5.02
C VAL A 5 8.82 14.83 5.05
N GLU A 6 9.31 15.22 6.23
CA GLU A 6 10.65 15.80 6.38
C GLU A 6 11.71 14.71 6.52
N ARG A 7 11.74 13.83 5.52
CA ARG A 7 12.71 12.73 5.39
C ARG A 7 13.01 12.50 3.91
N PRO A 8 14.18 11.97 3.56
CA PRO A 8 14.52 11.68 2.17
C PRO A 8 13.59 10.63 1.56
N PRO A 9 13.32 10.68 0.25
CA PRO A 9 12.40 9.74 -0.42
C PRO A 9 12.74 8.27 -0.19
N LYS A 10 14.01 7.92 -0.23
CA LYS A 10 14.45 6.55 -0.01
C LYS A 10 14.09 6.04 1.38
N GLU A 11 14.31 6.85 2.41
CA GLU A 11 13.96 6.49 3.77
C GLU A 11 12.45 6.30 3.94
N VAL A 12 11.66 7.18 3.33
CA VAL A 12 10.19 7.09 3.37
C VAL A 12 9.71 5.80 2.74
N LEU A 13 10.22 5.45 1.56
CA LEU A 13 9.83 4.22 0.88
C LEU A 13 10.30 2.96 1.63
N ASP A 14 11.50 2.96 2.17
CA ASP A 14 12.03 1.82 2.93
C ASP A 14 11.20 1.57 4.19
N ARG A 15 10.82 2.62 4.91
CA ARG A 15 9.99 2.50 6.10
C ARG A 15 8.56 2.05 5.77
N ALA A 16 8.00 2.58 4.70
CA ALA A 16 6.67 2.20 4.23
C ALA A 16 6.63 0.74 3.77
N GLU A 17 7.69 0.27 3.13
CA GLU A 17 7.82 -1.13 2.72
C GLU A 17 7.75 -2.07 3.94
N THR A 18 8.50 -1.76 4.99
CA THR A 18 8.47 -2.53 6.24
C THR A 18 7.08 -2.51 6.87
N TYR A 19 6.45 -1.35 6.94
CA TYR A 19 5.11 -1.19 7.49
C TYR A 19 4.09 -2.07 6.76
N LEU A 20 4.09 -2.01 5.44
CA LEU A 20 3.14 -2.75 4.61
C LEU A 20 3.44 -4.24 4.59
N TRP A 21 4.71 -4.62 4.60
CA TRP A 21 5.11 -6.02 4.69
C TRP A 21 4.57 -6.70 5.96
N LEU A 22 4.64 -6.01 7.08
CA LEU A 22 4.11 -6.52 8.36
C LEU A 22 2.58 -6.71 8.32
N ARG A 23 1.91 -6.12 7.35
CA ARG A 23 0.46 -6.23 7.15
C ARG A 23 0.08 -7.15 6.00
N GLY A 24 1.03 -7.94 5.51
CA GLY A 24 0.79 -8.94 4.49
C GLY A 24 0.93 -8.45 3.05
N PHE A 25 1.39 -7.23 2.85
CA PHE A 25 1.67 -6.72 1.50
C PHE A 25 3.04 -7.18 1.01
N HIS A 26 3.13 -7.43 -0.28
CA HIS A 26 4.38 -7.76 -0.95
C HIS A 26 4.72 -6.69 -1.97
N VAL A 27 5.99 -6.31 -2.02
CA VAL A 27 6.47 -5.33 -2.98
C VAL A 27 6.67 -5.99 -4.36
N SER A 28 6.26 -5.29 -5.41
CA SER A 28 6.54 -5.73 -6.78
C SER A 28 7.93 -5.23 -7.18
N LEU A 29 8.90 -6.12 -7.17
CA LEU A 29 10.31 -5.78 -7.49
C LEU A 29 10.47 -5.25 -8.91
N SER A 30 9.67 -5.74 -9.85
CA SER A 30 9.71 -5.29 -11.24
C SER A 30 9.19 -3.85 -11.43
N LYS A 31 8.44 -3.34 -10.46
CA LYS A 31 7.85 -1.99 -10.51
C LYS A 31 8.45 -1.05 -9.49
N ARG A 32 9.45 -1.49 -8.75
CA ARG A 32 10.14 -0.67 -7.78
C ARG A 32 11.18 0.20 -8.48
N THR A 33 11.10 1.50 -8.24
CA THR A 33 12.12 2.48 -8.64
C THR A 33 12.58 3.24 -7.40
N GLU A 34 13.48 4.21 -7.56
CA GLU A 34 13.92 5.05 -6.45
C GLU A 34 12.80 5.92 -5.86
N THR A 35 11.76 6.19 -6.67
CA THR A 35 10.68 7.10 -6.29
C THR A 35 9.31 6.43 -6.26
N THR A 36 9.21 5.17 -6.68
CA THR A 36 7.94 4.48 -6.82
C THR A 36 8.02 3.07 -6.29
N SER A 37 7.00 2.66 -5.54
CA SER A 37 6.84 1.27 -5.10
C SER A 37 5.38 0.86 -5.23
N LEU A 38 5.16 -0.36 -5.70
CA LEU A 38 3.85 -0.96 -5.78
C LEU A 38 3.78 -2.15 -4.83
N PHE A 39 2.82 -2.12 -3.94
CA PHE A 39 2.56 -3.18 -2.96
C PHE A 39 1.22 -3.83 -3.26
N SER A 40 1.15 -5.13 -3.04
CA SER A 40 -0.10 -5.86 -3.22
C SER A 40 -0.26 -6.93 -2.16
N ARG A 41 -1.52 -7.21 -1.81
CA ARG A 41 -1.86 -8.40 -1.05
C ARG A 41 -3.09 -9.03 -1.68
N VAL A 42 -3.10 -10.35 -1.68
CA VAL A 42 -4.15 -11.16 -2.29
C VAL A 42 -4.90 -11.89 -1.19
N TYR A 43 -6.21 -11.79 -1.21
CA TYR A 43 -7.03 -12.53 -0.26
C TYR A 43 -7.23 -13.95 -0.75
N VAL A 44 -6.73 -14.91 0.04
CA VAL A 44 -6.96 -16.32 -0.20
C VAL A 44 -7.94 -16.82 0.85
N PRO A 45 -9.17 -17.14 0.47
CA PRO A 45 -10.14 -17.64 1.44
C PRO A 45 -9.67 -18.97 2.02
N ARG A 46 -9.59 -19.04 3.34
CA ARG A 46 -9.20 -20.27 4.06
C ARG A 46 -10.33 -21.31 4.14
N LYS A 47 -11.37 -21.16 3.36
CA LYS A 47 -12.46 -22.13 3.32
C LYS A 47 -12.09 -23.32 2.43
N GLY A 48 -11.00 -23.97 2.78
CA GLY A 48 -10.67 -25.28 2.26
C GLY A 48 -10.69 -25.42 0.74
N PHE A 49 -10.49 -26.61 0.32
CA PHE A 49 -10.46 -27.06 -1.06
C PHE A 49 -11.70 -26.65 -1.88
N PHE A 50 -12.88 -26.61 -1.24
CA PHE A 50 -14.13 -26.28 -1.93
C PHE A 50 -14.27 -24.80 -2.31
N GLY A 51 -13.78 -23.88 -1.48
CA GLY A 51 -13.80 -22.45 -1.81
C GLY A 51 -12.95 -22.14 -3.02
N THR A 52 -11.78 -22.76 -3.12
CA THR A 52 -10.87 -22.59 -4.25
C THR A 52 -11.47 -23.16 -5.54
N LEU A 53 -12.11 -24.32 -5.46
CA LEU A 53 -12.79 -24.93 -6.61
C LEU A 53 -13.98 -24.09 -7.09
N LEU A 54 -14.78 -23.59 -6.19
CA LEU A 54 -15.92 -22.74 -6.53
C LEU A 54 -15.46 -21.43 -7.18
N SER A 55 -14.39 -20.83 -6.68
CA SER A 55 -13.81 -19.64 -7.28
C SER A 55 -13.29 -19.90 -8.71
N ALA A 56 -12.69 -21.06 -8.94
CA ALA A 56 -12.22 -21.46 -10.26
C ALA A 56 -13.39 -21.67 -11.24
N PHE A 57 -14.51 -22.25 -10.77
CA PHE A 57 -15.68 -22.49 -11.60
C PHE A 57 -16.49 -21.23 -11.93
N VAL A 58 -16.49 -20.24 -11.03
CA VAL A 58 -17.30 -19.04 -11.20
C VAL A 58 -16.53 -17.92 -11.91
N ASN A 59 -15.25 -18.13 -12.23
CA ASN A 59 -14.38 -17.10 -12.82
C ASN A 59 -14.39 -15.76 -12.05
N ALA A 60 -14.67 -15.84 -10.74
CA ALA A 60 -14.63 -14.65 -9.91
C ALA A 60 -13.18 -14.13 -9.82
N PRO A 61 -12.96 -12.83 -10.00
CA PRO A 61 -11.61 -12.30 -9.86
C PRO A 61 -11.11 -12.51 -8.42
N THR A 62 -9.87 -12.93 -8.29
CA THR A 62 -9.23 -13.05 -6.97
C THR A 62 -9.18 -11.68 -6.31
N PRO A 63 -9.69 -11.55 -5.07
CA PRO A 63 -9.63 -10.26 -4.38
C PRO A 63 -8.19 -9.80 -4.18
N VAL A 64 -7.88 -8.60 -4.64
CA VAL A 64 -6.53 -8.02 -4.56
C VAL A 64 -6.65 -6.58 -4.09
N GLN A 65 -5.79 -6.21 -3.17
CA GLN A 65 -5.62 -4.82 -2.75
C GLN A 65 -4.22 -4.35 -3.11
N LYS A 66 -4.12 -3.20 -3.76
CA LYS A 66 -2.85 -2.62 -4.19
C LYS A 66 -2.67 -1.24 -3.59
N ILE A 67 -1.45 -0.95 -3.19
CA ILE A 67 -1.06 0.39 -2.73
C ILE A 67 0.15 0.82 -3.54
N ARG A 68 0.03 1.94 -4.22
CA ARG A 68 1.14 2.56 -4.93
C ARG A 68 1.61 3.75 -4.14
N LEU A 69 2.90 3.81 -3.89
CA LEU A 69 3.56 4.92 -3.23
C LEU A 69 4.45 5.64 -4.24
N LEU A 70 4.26 6.94 -4.33
CA LEU A 70 5.09 7.83 -5.14
C LEU A 70 5.78 8.79 -4.17
N ALA A 71 7.10 8.73 -4.12
CA ALA A 71 7.90 9.59 -3.26
C ALA A 71 8.74 10.51 -4.12
N SER A 72 8.35 11.75 -4.24
CA SER A 72 9.10 12.75 -5.00
C SER A 72 9.80 13.73 -4.06
N GLU A 73 10.96 14.22 -4.47
CA GLU A 73 11.71 15.20 -3.70
C GLU A 73 10.96 16.53 -3.69
N ALA A 74 10.70 17.06 -2.49
CA ALA A 74 9.96 18.31 -2.29
C ALA A 74 10.84 19.41 -1.66
N GLY A 75 12.14 19.28 -1.83
CA GLY A 75 13.14 20.14 -1.22
C GLY A 75 14.22 19.29 -0.57
N GLU A 76 15.26 19.93 -0.05
CA GLU A 76 16.37 19.22 0.56
C GLU A 76 15.91 18.42 1.80
N GLY A 77 16.06 17.10 1.73
CA GLY A 77 15.68 16.20 2.81
C GLY A 77 14.18 16.08 3.04
N ARG A 78 13.35 16.49 2.08
CA ARG A 78 11.90 16.42 2.17
C ARG A 78 11.31 15.61 1.04
N THR A 79 10.18 14.99 1.30
CA THR A 79 9.49 14.15 0.34
C THR A 79 8.01 14.50 0.25
N ARG A 80 7.51 14.61 -0.98
CA ARG A 80 6.08 14.56 -1.23
C ARG A 80 5.72 13.10 -1.44
N LEU A 81 4.96 12.55 -0.51
CA LEU A 81 4.49 11.17 -0.57
C LEU A 81 3.06 11.12 -1.07
N THR A 82 2.84 10.45 -2.17
CA THR A 82 1.51 10.22 -2.73
C THR A 82 1.13 8.77 -2.54
N ILE A 83 -0.04 8.54 -1.95
CA ILE A 83 -0.58 7.21 -1.68
C ILE A 83 -1.80 6.99 -2.56
N ILE A 84 -1.75 5.94 -3.38
CA ILE A 84 -2.86 5.55 -4.26
C ILE A 84 -3.24 4.12 -3.93
N GLU A 85 -4.49 3.92 -3.49
CA GLU A 85 -5.03 2.60 -3.21
C GLU A 85 -5.96 2.17 -4.34
N SER A 86 -5.88 0.91 -4.73
CA SER A 86 -6.83 0.30 -5.66
C SER A 86 -7.26 -1.08 -5.16
N ARG A 87 -8.46 -1.47 -5.52
CA ARG A 87 -9.07 -2.72 -5.06
C ARG A 87 -9.69 -3.46 -6.22
N GLN A 88 -9.63 -4.79 -6.16
CA GLN A 88 -10.27 -5.66 -7.12
C GLN A 88 -10.92 -6.82 -6.36
N GLY A 89 -12.17 -7.11 -6.67
CA GLY A 89 -12.91 -8.17 -6.00
C GLY A 89 -13.43 -7.76 -4.62
N GLU A 90 -14.04 -8.71 -3.92
CA GLU A 90 -14.59 -8.48 -2.59
C GLU A 90 -13.53 -8.73 -1.51
N LEU A 91 -13.07 -7.67 -0.88
CA LEU A 91 -12.05 -7.74 0.15
C LEU A 91 -12.66 -8.06 1.51
N PRO A 92 -11.92 -8.77 2.39
CA PRO A 92 -12.39 -9.03 3.74
C PRO A 92 -12.52 -7.73 4.54
N GLU A 93 -13.43 -7.77 5.51
CA GLU A 93 -13.58 -6.68 6.47
C GLU A 93 -12.25 -6.43 7.18
N GLY A 94 -11.95 -5.19 7.44
CA GLY A 94 -10.68 -4.78 8.05
C GLY A 94 -9.58 -4.44 7.05
N TRP A 95 -9.59 -5.01 5.85
CA TRP A 95 -8.64 -4.64 4.81
C TRP A 95 -8.91 -3.24 4.25
N MET A 96 -10.16 -2.84 4.30
CA MET A 96 -10.58 -1.53 3.77
C MET A 96 -10.06 -0.36 4.59
N GLU A 97 -9.62 -0.60 5.80
CA GLU A 97 -9.10 0.43 6.71
C GLU A 97 -7.61 0.72 6.52
N ILE A 98 -6.94 0.00 5.63
CA ILE A 98 -5.49 0.14 5.46
C ILE A 98 -5.08 1.55 5.04
N ALA A 99 -5.87 2.22 4.23
CA ALA A 99 -5.56 3.59 3.81
C ALA A 99 -5.54 4.55 5.00
N GLU A 100 -6.53 4.45 5.89
CA GLU A 100 -6.59 5.26 7.10
C GLU A 100 -5.45 4.93 8.07
N GLN A 101 -5.13 3.64 8.21
CA GLN A 101 -4.03 3.19 9.05
C GLN A 101 -2.68 3.69 8.53
N LEU A 102 -2.48 3.62 7.22
CA LEU A 102 -1.26 4.10 6.58
C LEU A 102 -1.12 5.62 6.71
N GLU A 103 -2.20 6.36 6.51
CA GLU A 103 -2.24 7.80 6.72
C GLU A 103 -1.84 8.16 8.16
N ARG A 104 -2.45 7.50 9.12
CA ARG A 104 -2.14 7.73 10.53
C ARG A 104 -0.67 7.42 10.84
N TRP A 105 -0.15 6.34 10.28
CA TRP A 105 1.24 5.96 10.44
C TRP A 105 2.19 7.00 9.85
N VAL A 106 1.89 7.54 8.68
CA VAL A 106 2.69 8.61 8.06
C VAL A 106 2.73 9.83 8.96
N ILE A 107 1.60 10.22 9.52
CA ILE A 107 1.51 11.40 10.40
C ILE A 107 2.23 11.16 11.73
N GLU A 108 1.99 10.03 12.38
CA GLU A 108 2.49 9.74 13.72
C GLU A 108 3.95 9.29 13.73
N GLU A 109 4.35 8.44 12.80
CA GLU A 109 5.69 7.82 12.80
C GLU A 109 6.68 8.53 11.92
N LEU A 110 6.24 9.06 10.78
CA LEU A 110 7.12 9.79 9.86
C LEU A 110 7.07 11.30 10.06
N GLY A 111 6.18 11.79 10.92
CA GLY A 111 5.99 13.22 11.13
C GLY A 111 5.41 13.93 9.92
N GLY A 112 4.70 13.20 9.06
CA GLY A 112 4.11 13.76 7.86
C GLY A 112 2.97 14.71 8.14
N THR A 113 2.77 15.66 7.25
CA THR A 113 1.65 16.59 7.27
C THR A 113 0.93 16.52 5.93
N TYR A 114 -0.35 16.88 5.91
CA TYR A 114 -1.10 16.91 4.66
C TYR A 114 -0.49 17.94 3.69
N TRP A 115 -0.41 17.53 2.43
CA TRP A 115 0.02 18.43 1.37
C TRP A 115 -1.19 19.23 0.87
N TYR A 116 -1.20 20.51 1.13
CA TYR A 116 -2.20 21.43 0.61
C TYR A 116 -1.62 22.26 -0.53
N LEU A 117 -2.32 22.28 -1.62
CA LEU A 117 -1.96 23.11 -2.78
C LEU A 117 -2.64 24.48 -2.67
#